data_49df9272524e247eba494d2df50262d5
#
_entry.id   49df9272524e247eba494d2df50262d5
#
_cell.length_a   1.000
_cell.length_b   1.000
_cell.length_c   1.000
_cell.angle_alpha   90.00
_cell.angle_beta   90.00
_cell.angle_gamma   90.00
#
_symmetry.space_group_name_H-M   'P 1'
#
loop_
_entity.id
_entity.type
_entity.pdbx_description
1 polymer ?
#
loop_
_entity_poly.entity_id
_entity_poly.type
_entity_poly.pdbx_seq_one_letter_code
_entity_poly.pdbx_strand_id
1 'polypeptide(L)'
;YRSTIFLNVWPARLDWGLQQTIKGLMRNYALTIASRQTATDVVNRLQLDITPDQLRDKLTVDPIEEDFLIRIDADDYDPLIARDIAQTTAEVFVERIDVYMVDQDKRERLDINIRDYALPGTLHKPKPKINALAGAVFGVLIGGMVVFFLEWLEADIIRNPEDMERYVGVPVLAAICIGPAASSPSIRRRRHRQAGPTGGIVRGR
;
A
#
# COMPACT_ATOMS: atom_id res chain seq x y z
N TYR A 1 6.78 10.83 -1.45
CA TYR A 1 8.10 10.27 -1.14
C TYR A 1 8.41 10.52 0.33
N ARG A 2 9.21 9.64 0.93
CA ARG A 2 9.68 9.78 2.31
C ARG A 2 11.20 9.81 2.33
N SER A 3 11.78 10.82 2.99
CA SER A 3 13.19 10.91 3.31
C SER A 3 13.37 10.76 4.82
N THR A 4 14.37 10.02 5.23
CA THR A 4 14.66 9.72 6.64
C THR A 4 16.06 10.17 7.00
N ILE A 5 16.21 10.80 8.16
CA ILE A 5 17.49 11.18 8.76
C ILE A 5 17.53 10.73 10.21
N PHE A 6 18.73 10.41 10.70
CA PHE A 6 18.95 9.99 12.08
C PHE A 6 19.88 10.96 12.79
N LEU A 7 19.48 11.35 13.99
CA LEU A 7 20.31 12.09 14.93
C LEU A 7 20.80 11.15 16.02
N ASN A 8 22.10 11.15 16.29
CA ASN A 8 22.68 10.50 17.46
C ASN A 8 22.62 11.44 18.65
N VAL A 9 22.25 10.92 19.80
CA VAL A 9 22.25 11.65 21.08
C VAL A 9 23.24 10.94 22.01
N TRP A 10 24.48 11.45 22.11
CA TRP A 10 25.50 10.87 22.97
C TRP A 10 25.62 11.63 24.28
N PRO A 11 25.53 10.95 25.45
CA PRO A 11 25.87 11.56 26.71
C PRO A 11 27.38 11.68 26.88
N ALA A 12 27.86 12.78 27.47
CA ALA A 12 29.26 12.96 27.80
C ALA A 12 29.80 11.88 28.77
N ARG A 13 28.91 11.20 29.52
CA ARG A 13 29.24 10.11 30.44
C ARG A 13 28.20 9.00 30.35
N LEU A 14 28.64 7.74 30.32
CA LEU A 14 27.79 6.55 30.40
C LEU A 14 27.61 6.17 31.88
N ASP A 15 26.63 6.77 32.55
CA ASP A 15 26.24 6.44 33.91
C ASP A 15 24.80 5.92 33.95
N TRP A 16 24.50 4.89 34.77
CA TRP A 16 23.17 4.22 34.81
C TRP A 16 22.03 5.21 35.14
N GLY A 17 22.26 6.19 36.04
CA GLY A 17 21.30 7.22 36.36
C GLY A 17 21.02 8.15 35.19
N LEU A 18 22.02 8.40 34.36
CA LEU A 18 21.93 9.29 33.21
C LEU A 18 21.13 8.62 32.06
N GLN A 19 21.21 7.30 31.89
CA GLN A 19 20.46 6.60 30.84
C GLN A 19 18.95 6.79 30.95
N GLN A 20 18.40 6.74 32.16
CA GLN A 20 16.97 6.97 32.39
C GLN A 20 16.58 8.43 32.08
N THR A 21 17.45 9.37 32.43
CA THR A 21 17.26 10.79 32.14
C THR A 21 17.31 11.10 30.66
N ILE A 22 18.24 10.47 29.93
CA ILE A 22 18.40 10.66 28.46
C ILE A 22 17.17 10.22 27.71
N LYS A 23 16.54 9.10 28.08
CA LYS A 23 15.28 8.64 27.46
C LYS A 23 14.17 9.68 27.57
N GLY A 24 14.04 10.32 28.74
CA GLY A 24 13.10 11.43 28.92
C GLY A 24 13.46 12.66 28.07
N LEU A 25 14.76 12.99 27.99
CA LEU A 25 15.25 14.10 27.17
C LEU A 25 15.03 13.85 25.67
N MET A 26 15.24 12.63 25.18
CA MET A 26 15.01 12.28 23.77
C MET A 26 13.55 12.53 23.36
N ARG A 27 12.58 12.22 24.23
CA ARG A 27 11.17 12.57 23.97
C ARG A 27 10.96 14.08 23.88
N ASN A 28 11.54 14.84 24.80
CA ASN A 28 11.45 16.29 24.78
C ASN A 28 12.12 16.87 23.52
N TYR A 29 13.23 16.31 23.09
CA TYR A 29 13.89 16.70 21.84
C TYR A 29 13.04 16.38 20.61
N ALA A 30 12.43 15.18 20.57
CA ALA A 30 11.51 14.83 19.50
C ALA A 30 10.32 15.80 19.41
N LEU A 31 9.74 16.19 20.57
CA LEU A 31 8.69 17.21 20.63
C LEU A 31 9.18 18.60 20.19
N THR A 32 10.42 18.95 20.53
CA THR A 32 11.04 20.22 20.12
C THR A 32 11.28 20.25 18.62
N ILE A 33 11.76 19.15 18.03
CA ILE A 33 11.94 19.01 16.57
C ILE A 33 10.59 19.16 15.87
N ALA A 34 9.54 18.50 16.37
CA ALA A 34 8.18 18.58 15.84
C ALA A 34 7.44 19.89 16.21
N SER A 35 8.11 20.85 16.86
CA SER A 35 7.46 22.08 17.29
C SER A 35 7.19 23.03 16.11
N ARG A 36 6.19 23.91 16.32
CA ARG A 36 5.85 24.96 15.35
C ARG A 36 7.02 25.91 15.09
N GLN A 37 7.83 26.19 16.12
CA GLN A 37 8.98 27.08 16.00
C GLN A 37 10.03 26.48 15.07
N THR A 38 10.40 25.22 15.25
CA THR A 38 11.33 24.52 14.33
C THR A 38 10.78 24.47 12.91
N ALA A 39 9.48 24.19 12.76
CA ALA A 39 8.84 24.21 11.44
C ALA A 39 8.88 25.60 10.79
N THR A 40 8.72 26.69 11.57
CA THR A 40 8.83 28.05 11.05
C THR A 40 10.24 28.35 10.55
N ASP A 41 11.26 27.95 11.30
CA ASP A 41 12.66 28.18 10.94
C ASP A 41 13.02 27.39 9.66
N VAL A 42 12.53 26.16 9.52
CA VAL A 42 12.73 25.33 8.32
C VAL A 42 12.02 25.93 7.10
N VAL A 43 10.75 26.34 7.23
CA VAL A 43 10.00 27.00 6.14
C VAL A 43 10.73 28.24 5.67
N ASN A 44 11.21 29.09 6.60
CA ASN A 44 11.94 30.31 6.28
C ASN A 44 13.29 30.02 5.62
N ARG A 45 14.04 28.99 6.08
CA ARG A 45 15.35 28.63 5.57
C ARG A 45 15.29 28.05 4.14
N LEU A 46 14.28 27.21 3.88
CA LEU A 46 14.04 26.60 2.57
C LEU A 46 13.15 27.45 1.66
N GLN A 47 12.58 28.55 2.17
CA GLN A 47 11.62 29.41 1.47
C GLN A 47 10.47 28.62 0.83
N LEU A 48 9.90 27.68 1.61
CA LEU A 48 8.78 26.87 1.15
C LEU A 48 7.49 27.69 1.15
N ASP A 49 6.68 27.49 0.10
CA ASP A 49 5.34 28.11 0.00
C ASP A 49 4.28 27.27 0.75
N ILE A 50 4.57 26.95 2.01
CA ILE A 50 3.67 26.22 2.92
C ILE A 50 3.69 26.83 4.30
N THR A 51 2.62 26.63 5.06
CA THR A 51 2.56 27.08 6.45
C THR A 51 3.36 26.16 7.37
N PRO A 52 3.87 26.64 8.52
CA PRO A 52 4.55 25.79 9.50
C PRO A 52 3.71 24.61 9.99
N ASP A 53 2.40 24.76 10.10
CA ASP A 53 1.52 23.66 10.50
C ASP A 53 1.42 22.58 9.40
N GLN A 54 1.36 22.97 8.12
CA GLN A 54 1.42 22.03 7.00
C GLN A 54 2.77 21.30 6.94
N LEU A 55 3.87 21.96 7.28
CA LEU A 55 5.16 21.29 7.37
C LEU A 55 5.17 20.26 8.52
N ARG A 56 4.60 20.59 9.67
CA ARG A 56 4.49 19.64 10.80
C ARG A 56 3.72 18.39 10.43
N ASP A 57 2.65 18.49 9.64
CA ASP A 57 1.87 17.35 9.18
C ASP A 57 2.67 16.41 8.23
N LYS A 58 3.71 16.95 7.59
CA LYS A 58 4.64 16.22 6.73
C LYS A 58 5.82 15.60 7.49
N LEU A 59 6.03 15.98 8.77
CA LEU A 59 7.12 15.52 9.61
C LEU A 59 6.63 14.43 10.58
N THR A 60 7.41 13.38 10.71
CA THR A 60 7.24 12.37 11.76
C THR A 60 8.57 12.24 12.49
N VAL A 61 8.55 12.42 13.80
CA VAL A 61 9.74 12.39 14.64
C VAL A 61 9.58 11.33 15.70
N ASP A 62 10.40 10.28 15.64
CA ASP A 62 10.35 9.14 16.54
C ASP A 62 11.66 8.99 17.32
N PRO A 63 11.66 9.09 18.64
CA PRO A 63 12.82 8.76 19.46
C PRO A 63 12.98 7.25 19.55
N ILE A 64 14.16 6.73 19.18
CA ILE A 64 14.56 5.32 19.33
C ILE A 64 15.46 5.26 20.59
N GLU A 65 14.82 5.11 21.74
CA GLU A 65 15.48 5.22 23.04
C GLU A 65 16.53 4.13 23.29
N GLU A 66 16.40 2.99 22.64
CA GLU A 66 17.31 1.84 22.80
C GLU A 66 18.67 2.10 22.15
N ASP A 67 18.67 2.82 21.04
CA ASP A 67 19.87 3.11 20.23
C ASP A 67 20.38 4.54 20.41
N PHE A 68 19.78 5.35 21.28
CA PHE A 68 20.06 6.77 21.43
C PHE A 68 19.96 7.57 20.12
N LEU A 69 18.96 7.20 19.31
CA LEU A 69 18.70 7.82 18.01
C LEU A 69 17.36 8.57 18.02
N ILE A 70 17.31 9.67 17.29
CA ILE A 70 16.06 10.32 16.93
C ILE A 70 15.93 10.21 15.42
N ARG A 71 14.86 9.54 14.97
CA ARG A 71 14.52 9.43 13.55
C ARG A 71 13.60 10.59 13.17
N ILE A 72 13.94 11.26 12.10
CA ILE A 72 13.13 12.31 11.48
C ILE A 72 12.77 11.84 10.08
N ASP A 73 11.50 11.63 9.82
CA ASP A 73 10.94 11.31 8.52
C ASP A 73 10.23 12.54 7.96
N ALA A 74 10.54 12.92 6.73
CA ALA A 74 9.83 13.96 5.99
C ALA A 74 9.13 13.36 4.77
N ASP A 75 7.83 13.62 4.65
CA ASP A 75 6.99 13.17 3.54
C ASP A 75 6.71 14.35 2.60
N ASP A 76 7.05 14.22 1.31
CA ASP A 76 6.68 15.20 0.28
C ASP A 76 6.36 14.52 -1.05
N TYR A 77 5.73 15.28 -1.97
CA TYR A 77 5.48 14.83 -3.33
C TYR A 77 6.75 14.81 -4.19
N ASP A 78 7.74 15.64 -3.85
CA ASP A 78 9.04 15.69 -4.49
C ASP A 78 10.11 15.00 -3.60
N PRO A 79 10.86 14.01 -4.12
CA PRO A 79 11.88 13.31 -3.35
C PRO A 79 13.04 14.21 -2.91
N LEU A 80 13.34 15.29 -3.64
CA LEU A 80 14.39 16.22 -3.28
C LEU A 80 13.91 17.18 -2.19
N ILE A 81 12.69 17.68 -2.28
CA ILE A 81 12.09 18.51 -1.24
C ILE A 81 11.96 17.72 0.07
N ALA A 82 11.53 16.46 0.02
CA ALA A 82 11.47 15.59 1.20
C ALA A 82 12.85 15.47 1.87
N ARG A 83 13.91 15.28 1.08
CA ARG A 83 15.28 15.25 1.57
C ARG A 83 15.68 16.57 2.23
N ASP A 84 15.43 17.68 1.54
CA ASP A 84 15.84 19.00 2.02
C ASP A 84 15.08 19.39 3.30
N ILE A 85 13.82 19.04 3.42
CA ILE A 85 13.04 19.21 4.65
C ILE A 85 13.65 18.39 5.80
N ALA A 86 13.92 17.09 5.60
CA ALA A 86 14.50 16.23 6.61
C ALA A 86 15.87 16.75 7.07
N GLN A 87 16.73 17.07 6.12
CA GLN A 87 18.09 17.57 6.36
C GLN A 87 18.06 18.90 7.12
N THR A 88 17.32 19.89 6.63
CA THR A 88 17.24 21.21 7.26
C THR A 88 16.60 21.16 8.63
N THR A 89 15.62 20.27 8.85
CA THR A 89 15.02 20.08 10.17
C THR A 89 16.05 19.59 11.19
N ALA A 90 16.87 18.63 10.80
CA ALA A 90 17.96 18.12 11.62
C ALA A 90 19.01 19.21 11.91
N GLU A 91 19.46 19.95 10.89
CA GLU A 91 20.44 21.04 11.03
C GLU A 91 19.94 22.16 11.95
N VAL A 92 18.73 22.66 11.75
CA VAL A 92 18.12 23.70 12.59
C VAL A 92 18.06 23.26 14.06
N PHE A 93 17.75 21.99 14.29
CA PHE A 93 17.68 21.45 15.63
C PHE A 93 19.09 21.34 16.26
N VAL A 94 20.07 20.79 15.55
CA VAL A 94 21.45 20.66 16.03
C VAL A 94 22.03 22.06 16.33
N GLU A 95 21.92 23.02 15.42
CA GLU A 95 22.37 24.40 15.62
C GLU A 95 21.76 25.03 16.87
N ARG A 96 20.47 24.81 17.12
CA ARG A 96 19.78 25.33 18.31
C ARG A 96 20.30 24.70 19.60
N ILE A 97 20.50 23.38 19.58
CA ILE A 97 21.05 22.69 20.76
C ILE A 97 22.49 23.10 21.03
N ASP A 98 23.30 23.26 19.99
CA ASP A 98 24.69 23.72 20.14
C ASP A 98 24.76 25.07 20.82
N VAL A 99 23.93 26.02 20.40
CA VAL A 99 23.82 27.34 21.06
C VAL A 99 23.41 27.22 22.52
N TYR A 100 22.42 26.35 22.80
CA TYR A 100 21.95 26.13 24.17
C TYR A 100 23.01 25.45 25.06
N MET A 101 23.80 24.53 24.48
CA MET A 101 24.82 23.78 25.23
C MET A 101 26.12 24.55 25.45
N VAL A 102 26.34 25.71 24.79
CA VAL A 102 27.52 26.57 25.04
C VAL A 102 27.58 27.01 26.48
N ASP A 103 26.43 27.32 27.09
CA ASP A 103 26.35 27.80 28.47
C ASP A 103 26.29 26.69 29.52
N GLN A 104 26.23 25.43 29.12
CA GLN A 104 26.14 24.27 30.01
C GLN A 104 27.55 23.75 30.41
N ASP A 105 27.64 23.20 31.63
CA ASP A 105 28.89 22.63 32.14
C ASP A 105 29.35 21.44 31.22
N LYS A 106 30.64 21.38 30.89
CA LYS A 106 31.22 20.38 30.00
C LYS A 106 30.93 18.93 30.40
N ARG A 107 30.56 18.70 31.66
CA ARG A 107 30.26 17.37 32.23
C ARG A 107 28.83 16.92 31.95
N GLU A 108 27.92 17.83 31.65
CA GLU A 108 26.49 17.59 31.44
C GLU A 108 26.08 17.78 29.96
N ARG A 109 27.04 18.12 29.12
CA ARG A 109 26.76 18.30 27.67
C ARG A 109 26.30 17.02 27.04
N LEU A 110 25.24 17.11 26.26
CA LEU A 110 24.84 16.11 25.32
C LEU A 110 25.42 16.49 23.95
N ASP A 111 26.05 15.55 23.30
CA ASP A 111 26.52 15.71 21.95
C ASP A 111 25.47 15.16 20.98
N ILE A 112 24.87 16.04 20.19
CA ILE A 112 23.84 15.68 19.22
C ILE A 112 24.41 15.91 17.82
N ASN A 113 24.57 14.84 17.09
CA ASN A 113 25.16 14.89 15.77
C ASN A 113 24.27 14.20 14.74
N ILE A 114 24.27 14.73 13.51
CA ILE A 114 23.66 14.06 12.37
C ILE A 114 24.49 12.80 12.06
N ARG A 115 23.85 11.63 12.13
CA ARG A 115 24.52 10.35 11.87
C ARG A 115 24.77 10.14 10.38
N ASP A 116 23.75 10.32 9.57
CA ASP A 116 23.78 10.13 8.12
C ASP A 116 23.01 11.27 7.46
N TYR A 117 23.52 11.79 6.36
CA TYR A 117 22.82 12.80 5.59
C TYR A 117 21.55 12.23 4.96
N ALA A 118 20.52 13.06 4.86
CA ALA A 118 19.26 12.66 4.24
C ALA A 118 19.45 12.29 2.77
N LEU A 119 18.96 11.11 2.40
CA LEU A 119 18.93 10.67 1.01
C LEU A 119 17.64 11.14 0.33
N PRO A 120 17.64 11.26 -1.02
CA PRO A 120 16.42 11.55 -1.77
C PRO A 120 15.29 10.61 -1.38
N GLY A 121 14.10 11.15 -1.20
CA GLY A 121 12.95 10.40 -0.70
C GLY A 121 12.63 9.17 -1.55
N THR A 122 12.31 8.07 -0.88
CA THR A 122 11.81 6.85 -1.52
C THR A 122 10.30 6.84 -1.54
N LEU A 123 9.68 6.15 -2.52
CA LEU A 123 8.23 6.07 -2.63
C LEU A 123 7.64 5.33 -1.42
N HIS A 124 6.98 6.06 -0.51
CA HIS A 124 6.39 5.53 0.70
C HIS A 124 4.88 5.27 0.57
N LYS A 125 4.18 6.14 -0.16
CA LYS A 125 2.73 6.05 -0.45
C LYS A 125 2.48 6.38 -1.93
N PRO A 126 1.48 5.78 -2.59
CA PRO A 126 0.56 4.73 -2.11
C PRO A 126 1.23 3.37 -1.99
N LYS A 127 0.66 2.45 -1.18
CA LYS A 127 1.13 1.06 -1.06
C LYS A 127 0.31 0.17 -2.02
N PRO A 128 0.70 -0.01 -3.29
CA PRO A 128 -0.14 -0.65 -4.31
C PRO A 128 -0.48 -2.10 -3.96
N LYS A 129 0.43 -2.82 -3.33
CA LYS A 129 0.20 -4.21 -2.91
C LYS A 129 -0.92 -4.34 -1.87
N ILE A 130 -0.95 -3.44 -0.88
CA ILE A 130 -1.98 -3.44 0.17
C ILE A 130 -3.33 -3.02 -0.41
N ASN A 131 -3.34 -1.98 -1.26
CA ASN A 131 -4.55 -1.51 -1.91
C ASN A 131 -5.13 -2.56 -2.87
N ALA A 132 -4.28 -3.27 -3.62
CA ALA A 132 -4.71 -4.37 -4.49
C ALA A 132 -5.30 -5.54 -3.68
N LEU A 133 -4.67 -5.92 -2.56
CA LEU A 133 -5.19 -6.96 -1.68
C LEU A 133 -6.55 -6.57 -1.09
N ALA A 134 -6.67 -5.35 -0.59
CA ALA A 134 -7.94 -4.84 -0.08
C ALA A 134 -9.02 -4.84 -1.17
N GLY A 135 -8.70 -4.37 -2.37
CA GLY A 135 -9.62 -4.39 -3.53
C GLY A 135 -10.04 -5.81 -3.91
N ALA A 136 -9.11 -6.78 -3.88
CA ALA A 136 -9.42 -8.18 -4.16
C ALA A 136 -10.40 -8.78 -3.13
N VAL A 137 -10.18 -8.53 -1.84
CA VAL A 137 -11.08 -9.00 -0.77
C VAL A 137 -12.48 -8.39 -0.92
N PHE A 138 -12.55 -7.07 -1.14
CA PHE A 138 -13.84 -6.40 -1.41
C PHE A 138 -14.51 -6.92 -2.67
N GLY A 139 -13.76 -7.15 -3.74
CA GLY A 139 -14.28 -7.70 -5.00
C GLY A 139 -14.91 -9.08 -4.81
N VAL A 140 -14.25 -9.96 -4.05
CA VAL A 140 -14.79 -11.30 -3.74
C VAL A 140 -16.06 -11.21 -2.89
N LEU A 141 -16.09 -10.33 -1.89
CA LEU A 141 -17.28 -10.15 -1.04
C LEU A 141 -18.48 -9.62 -1.84
N ILE A 142 -18.27 -8.58 -2.63
CA ILE A 142 -19.33 -8.00 -3.46
C ILE A 142 -19.76 -8.99 -4.54
N GLY A 143 -18.81 -9.63 -5.22
CA GLY A 143 -19.09 -10.65 -6.23
C GLY A 143 -19.89 -11.83 -5.66
N GLY A 144 -19.48 -12.33 -4.49
CA GLY A 144 -20.23 -13.38 -3.79
C GLY A 144 -21.64 -12.96 -3.40
N MET A 145 -21.81 -11.73 -2.93
CA MET A 145 -23.13 -11.19 -2.61
C MET A 145 -24.03 -11.11 -3.85
N VAL A 146 -23.50 -10.65 -4.98
CA VAL A 146 -24.24 -10.57 -6.23
C VAL A 146 -24.65 -11.97 -6.72
N VAL A 147 -23.73 -12.93 -6.70
CA VAL A 147 -24.01 -14.32 -7.08
C VAL A 147 -25.10 -14.90 -6.17
N PHE A 148 -24.96 -14.75 -4.87
CA PHE A 148 -25.96 -15.21 -3.91
C PHE A 148 -27.35 -14.56 -4.14
N PHE A 149 -27.36 -13.27 -4.45
CA PHE A 149 -28.61 -12.56 -4.74
C PHE A 149 -29.27 -13.05 -6.04
N LEU A 150 -28.48 -13.30 -7.08
CA LEU A 150 -28.97 -13.88 -8.34
C LEU A 150 -29.51 -15.30 -8.12
N GLU A 151 -28.79 -16.14 -7.38
CA GLU A 151 -29.23 -17.50 -7.03
C GLU A 151 -30.54 -17.46 -6.24
N TRP A 152 -30.65 -16.52 -5.29
CA TRP A 152 -31.92 -16.35 -4.53
C TRP A 152 -33.09 -15.93 -5.40
N LEU A 153 -32.87 -15.05 -6.39
CA LEU A 153 -33.92 -14.66 -7.35
C LEU A 153 -34.31 -15.81 -8.29
N GLU A 154 -33.36 -16.70 -8.60
CA GLU A 154 -33.65 -17.88 -9.46
C GLU A 154 -34.29 -19.04 -8.68
N ALA A 155 -34.24 -19.05 -7.36
CA ALA A 155 -34.76 -20.13 -6.53
C ALA A 155 -36.30 -20.27 -6.64
N ASP A 156 -37.02 -19.21 -7.03
CA ASP A 156 -38.48 -19.23 -7.20
C ASP A 156 -38.93 -19.67 -8.62
N ILE A 157 -37.99 -19.97 -9.52
CA ILE A 157 -38.34 -20.41 -10.88
C ILE A 157 -38.43 -21.94 -10.91
N ILE A 158 -39.67 -22.43 -11.04
CA ILE A 158 -39.96 -23.87 -11.21
C ILE A 158 -39.41 -24.33 -12.56
N ARG A 159 -38.34 -25.11 -12.54
CA ARG A 159 -37.62 -25.60 -13.76
C ARG A 159 -37.95 -27.03 -14.12
N ASN A 160 -38.48 -27.81 -13.19
CA ASN A 160 -38.78 -29.22 -13.37
C ASN A 160 -40.24 -29.53 -13.17
N PRO A 161 -40.83 -30.49 -13.92
CA PRO A 161 -42.20 -31.00 -13.71
C PRO A 161 -42.42 -31.54 -12.29
N GLU A 162 -41.38 -32.11 -11.68
CA GLU A 162 -41.39 -32.67 -10.33
C GLU A 162 -41.59 -31.59 -9.23
N ASP A 163 -41.05 -30.39 -9.46
CA ASP A 163 -41.26 -29.25 -8.55
C ASP A 163 -42.72 -28.75 -8.61
N MET A 164 -43.33 -28.78 -9.80
CA MET A 164 -44.74 -28.44 -9.95
C MET A 164 -45.67 -29.41 -9.18
N GLU A 165 -45.38 -30.70 -9.23
CA GLU A 165 -46.18 -31.71 -8.48
C GLU A 165 -46.06 -31.48 -6.96
N ARG A 166 -44.89 -31.06 -6.50
CA ARG A 166 -44.63 -30.86 -5.07
C ARG A 166 -45.25 -29.58 -4.52
N TYR A 167 -45.30 -28.51 -5.33
CA TYR A 167 -45.88 -27.22 -4.92
C TYR A 167 -47.39 -27.14 -5.11
N VAL A 168 -47.92 -27.73 -6.19
CA VAL A 168 -49.34 -27.61 -6.54
C VAL A 168 -50.13 -28.85 -6.13
N GLY A 169 -49.45 -29.95 -5.81
CA GLY A 169 -50.11 -31.19 -5.35
C GLY A 169 -50.97 -31.89 -6.42
N VAL A 170 -50.73 -31.57 -7.72
CA VAL A 170 -51.46 -32.15 -8.86
C VAL A 170 -50.49 -32.81 -9.80
N PRO A 171 -50.72 -34.08 -10.25
CA PRO A 171 -49.80 -34.76 -11.16
C PRO A 171 -49.72 -34.05 -12.53
N VAL A 172 -48.50 -33.83 -13.03
CA VAL A 172 -48.26 -33.23 -14.35
C VAL A 172 -48.47 -34.29 -15.43
N LEU A 173 -49.56 -34.14 -16.19
CA LEU A 173 -49.90 -35.11 -17.25
C LEU A 173 -49.09 -34.98 -18.52
N ALA A 174 -48.53 -33.84 -18.86
CA ALA A 174 -47.67 -33.63 -20.00
C ALA A 174 -46.86 -32.34 -19.88
N ALA A 175 -45.59 -32.33 -20.37
CA ALA A 175 -44.75 -31.16 -20.53
C ALA A 175 -44.47 -30.90 -22.01
N ILE A 176 -44.81 -29.70 -22.51
CA ILE A 176 -44.55 -29.30 -23.88
C ILE A 176 -43.22 -28.52 -23.89
N CYS A 177 -42.19 -29.14 -24.46
CA CYS A 177 -40.90 -28.45 -24.67
C CYS A 177 -41.01 -27.50 -25.85
N ILE A 178 -41.10 -26.20 -25.62
CA ILE A 178 -40.97 -25.17 -26.65
C ILE A 178 -39.44 -24.96 -26.90
N GLY A 179 -38.83 -25.84 -27.67
CA GLY A 179 -37.47 -25.62 -28.13
C GLY A 179 -37.45 -24.81 -29.42
N PRO A 180 -36.35 -24.07 -29.73
CA PRO A 180 -36.21 -23.47 -31.04
C PRO A 180 -36.28 -24.57 -32.10
N ALA A 181 -37.10 -24.34 -33.15
CA ALA A 181 -37.36 -25.30 -34.22
C ALA A 181 -36.03 -25.88 -34.72
N ALA A 182 -35.83 -27.16 -34.49
CA ALA A 182 -34.69 -27.89 -35.04
C ALA A 182 -34.68 -27.70 -36.55
N SER A 183 -33.68 -26.99 -37.06
CA SER A 183 -33.39 -26.95 -38.48
C SER A 183 -33.22 -28.38 -38.95
N SER A 184 -34.11 -28.83 -39.86
CA SER A 184 -34.14 -30.15 -40.46
C SER A 184 -32.72 -30.59 -40.89
N PRO A 185 -32.30 -31.82 -40.59
CA PRO A 185 -31.02 -32.31 -41.05
C PRO A 185 -31.06 -32.42 -42.62
N SER A 186 -30.24 -31.60 -43.27
CA SER A 186 -30.01 -31.72 -44.69
C SER A 186 -29.50 -33.14 -45.00
N ILE A 187 -30.30 -33.91 -45.73
CA ILE A 187 -29.94 -35.24 -46.25
C ILE A 187 -28.72 -35.07 -47.16
N ARG A 188 -27.55 -35.32 -46.61
CA ARG A 188 -26.30 -35.38 -47.34
C ARG A 188 -26.33 -36.62 -48.18
N ARG A 189 -26.81 -36.50 -49.45
CA ARG A 189 -26.72 -37.55 -50.49
C ARG A 189 -25.27 -38.05 -50.56
N ARG A 190 -25.04 -39.26 -50.05
CA ARG A 190 -23.81 -40.03 -50.30
C ARG A 190 -23.71 -40.29 -51.81
N ARG A 191 -22.89 -39.52 -52.49
CA ARG A 191 -22.42 -39.90 -53.80
C ARG A 191 -21.51 -41.11 -53.64
N HIS A 192 -22.03 -42.28 -54.07
CA HIS A 192 -21.24 -43.45 -54.40
C HIS A 192 -20.18 -43.06 -55.45
N ARG A 193 -18.95 -43.00 -55.06
CA ARG A 193 -17.82 -43.02 -55.98
C ARG A 193 -17.49 -44.49 -56.21
N GLN A 194 -17.88 -44.94 -57.39
CA GLN A 194 -17.44 -46.22 -57.99
C GLN A 194 -15.92 -46.25 -58.10
N ALA A 195 -15.35 -47.33 -57.61
CA ALA A 195 -13.97 -47.72 -57.84
C ALA A 195 -13.79 -48.09 -59.28
N GLY A 196 -12.84 -47.55 -59.97
CA GLY A 196 -12.29 -48.02 -61.21
C GLY A 196 -10.83 -48.41 -60.99
N PRO A 197 -10.39 -49.52 -61.55
CA PRO A 197 -9.12 -50.10 -61.18
C PRO A 197 -8.01 -49.75 -62.21
N THR A 198 -6.80 -50.13 -61.81
CA THR A 198 -5.64 -50.49 -62.66
C THR A 198 -4.68 -49.42 -63.17
N GLY A 199 -3.47 -49.81 -63.01
CA GLY A 199 -2.31 -49.53 -63.84
C GLY A 199 -1.25 -48.72 -63.05
N GLY A 200 -0.22 -49.23 -62.55
CA GLY A 200 0.76 -50.13 -63.15
C GLY A 200 2.04 -49.34 -63.43
N ILE A 201 3.14 -49.85 -62.93
CA ILE A 201 4.48 -49.80 -63.54
C ILE A 201 5.42 -48.60 -63.17
N VAL A 202 6.39 -48.87 -62.29
CA VAL A 202 7.83 -49.13 -62.54
C VAL A 202 8.81 -47.93 -62.63
N ARG A 203 9.89 -48.07 -61.86
CA ARG A 203 11.30 -47.63 -62.05
C ARG A 203 11.58 -46.09 -61.93
N GLY A 204 12.53 -45.71 -61.21
CA GLY A 204 13.88 -46.14 -61.03
C GLY A 204 14.78 -44.94 -60.87
N ARG A 205 15.67 -45.07 -60.01
CA ARG A 205 16.96 -44.54 -59.73
C ARG A 205 17.03 -43.60 -58.49
#